data_df9c1736f4bcc32909de909c651c0d96
#
_entry.id   df9c1736f4bcc32909de909c651c0d96
#
_cell.length_a   1.000
_cell.length_b   1.000
_cell.length_c   1.000
_cell.angle_alpha   90.00
_cell.angle_beta   90.00
_cell.angle_gamma   90.00
#
_symmetry.space_group_name_H-M   'P 1'
#
loop_
_entity.id
_entity.type
_entity.pdbx_description
1 polymer ?
#
loop_
_entity_poly.entity_id
_entity_poly.type
_entity_poly.pdbx_seq_one_letter_code
_entity_poly.pdbx_strand_id
1 'polypeptide(L)'
;IDDYQQACFDGRISWIGEDTLARFMDAVLEQSQETPEESAEPIRVLYTPLCGTGLECVSQVLGRIGIPYLDVVPGQDQPDGDFPTCEYPNPEERAALQAGIDKCRSWKEMGKPFDLLLATDPDADRVGVACEDGDDYTLVTGNEMGILLMDYLAGRRVARGEDLSRLVAVTTIVSSAMCDDVAAHYGFELRRTLTG
;
A
#
# COMPACT_ATOMS: atom_id res chain seq x y z
N ILE A 1 19.06 -25.10 -11.07
CA ILE A 1 18.26 -26.35 -11.22
C ILE A 1 18.42 -26.78 -12.67
N ASP A 2 19.05 -27.95 -12.90
CA ASP A 2 19.38 -28.43 -14.26
C ASP A 2 18.14 -28.89 -15.02
N ASP A 3 17.11 -29.39 -14.32
CA ASP A 3 15.83 -29.80 -14.89
C ASP A 3 14.67 -29.37 -13.98
N TYR A 4 13.90 -28.39 -14.44
CA TYR A 4 12.74 -27.85 -13.72
C TYR A 4 11.64 -28.89 -13.53
N GLN A 5 11.31 -29.65 -14.58
CA GLN A 5 10.23 -30.65 -14.52
C GLN A 5 10.58 -31.79 -13.55
N GLN A 6 11.83 -32.25 -13.59
CA GLN A 6 12.31 -33.27 -12.65
C GLN A 6 12.30 -32.73 -11.21
N ALA A 7 12.67 -31.48 -11.00
CA ALA A 7 12.63 -30.84 -9.67
C ALA A 7 11.21 -30.73 -9.09
N CYS A 8 10.22 -30.44 -9.93
CA CYS A 8 8.80 -30.47 -9.53
C CYS A 8 8.34 -31.91 -9.24
N PHE A 9 8.71 -32.88 -10.07
CA PHE A 9 8.35 -34.28 -9.87
C PHE A 9 8.94 -34.86 -8.59
N ASP A 10 10.19 -34.54 -8.27
CA ASP A 10 10.87 -34.93 -7.03
C ASP A 10 10.39 -34.18 -5.79
N GLY A 11 9.50 -33.21 -5.92
CA GLY A 11 9.02 -32.39 -4.82
C GLY A 11 10.02 -31.35 -4.30
N ARG A 12 11.14 -31.12 -5.01
CA ARG A 12 12.11 -30.05 -4.68
C ARG A 12 11.59 -28.66 -5.01
N ILE A 13 10.64 -28.58 -5.93
CA ILE A 13 9.86 -27.37 -6.24
C ILE A 13 8.39 -27.72 -6.04
N SER A 14 7.69 -26.89 -5.28
CA SER A 14 6.24 -26.98 -5.13
C SER A 14 5.62 -25.60 -5.25
N TRP A 15 4.40 -25.56 -5.75
CA TRP A 15 3.63 -24.32 -5.80
C TRP A 15 3.01 -24.03 -4.45
N ILE A 16 2.98 -22.75 -4.09
CA ILE A 16 2.23 -22.30 -2.92
C ILE A 16 0.73 -22.46 -3.24
N GLY A 17 0.00 -23.17 -2.36
CA GLY A 17 -1.42 -23.39 -2.53
C GLY A 17 -2.25 -22.20 -2.02
N GLU A 18 -3.52 -22.19 -2.38
CA GLU A 18 -4.52 -21.19 -1.99
C GLU A 18 -4.62 -21.01 -0.46
N ASP A 19 -4.42 -22.09 0.30
CA ASP A 19 -4.42 -22.04 1.78
C ASP A 19 -3.32 -21.14 2.36
N THR A 20 -2.15 -21.08 1.70
CA THR A 20 -1.05 -20.22 2.15
C THR A 20 -1.36 -18.76 1.83
N LEU A 21 -1.90 -18.51 0.63
CA LEU A 21 -2.33 -17.19 0.21
C LEU A 21 -3.46 -16.66 1.12
N ALA A 22 -4.46 -17.50 1.42
CA ALA A 22 -5.54 -17.13 2.32
C ALA A 22 -5.04 -16.76 3.72
N ARG A 23 -4.13 -17.55 4.30
CA ARG A 23 -3.52 -17.26 5.61
C ARG A 23 -2.68 -15.97 5.60
N PHE A 24 -1.98 -15.69 4.51
CA PHE A 24 -1.28 -14.42 4.35
C PHE A 24 -2.26 -13.24 4.37
N MET A 25 -3.32 -13.32 3.58
CA MET A 25 -4.35 -12.27 3.55
C MET A 25 -5.06 -12.09 4.90
N ASP A 26 -5.36 -13.17 5.59
CA ASP A 26 -5.94 -13.11 6.93
C ASP A 26 -5.01 -12.40 7.92
N ALA A 27 -3.70 -12.70 7.89
CA ALA A 27 -2.71 -12.02 8.71
C ALA A 27 -2.59 -10.53 8.39
N VAL A 28 -2.75 -10.13 7.12
CA VAL A 28 -2.80 -8.71 6.72
C VAL A 28 -4.06 -8.05 7.29
N LEU A 29 -5.22 -8.70 7.16
CA LEU A 29 -6.50 -8.18 7.65
C LEU A 29 -6.53 -8.02 9.18
N GLU A 30 -5.84 -8.88 9.92
CA GLU A 30 -5.67 -8.76 11.38
C GLU A 30 -4.97 -7.46 11.81
N GLN A 31 -4.27 -6.77 10.89
CA GLN A 31 -3.64 -5.49 11.18
C GLN A 31 -4.62 -4.31 11.07
N SER A 32 -5.84 -4.52 10.59
CA SER A 32 -6.85 -3.46 10.51
C SER A 32 -7.11 -2.86 11.89
N GLN A 33 -7.17 -1.55 11.94
CA GLN A 33 -7.44 -0.81 13.18
C GLN A 33 -8.90 -0.40 13.31
N GLU A 34 -9.70 -0.67 12.29
CA GLU A 34 -11.12 -0.30 12.25
C GLU A 34 -12.03 -1.48 12.58
N THR A 35 -13.14 -1.17 13.23
CA THR A 35 -14.24 -2.13 13.38
C THR A 35 -15.20 -1.98 12.18
N PRO A 36 -15.95 -3.02 11.80
CA PRO A 36 -16.94 -2.93 10.72
C PRO A 36 -18.00 -1.82 10.90
N GLU A 37 -18.22 -1.38 12.13
CA GLU A 37 -19.20 -0.34 12.48
C GLU A 37 -18.66 1.08 12.27
N GLU A 38 -17.37 1.24 12.10
CA GLU A 38 -16.68 2.54 11.90
C GLU A 38 -16.39 2.83 10.43
N SER A 39 -17.02 2.12 9.50
CA SER A 39 -16.73 2.32 8.08
C SER A 39 -16.98 3.77 7.67
N ALA A 40 -15.93 4.39 7.17
CA ALA A 40 -15.98 5.74 6.58
C ALA A 40 -16.92 5.77 5.35
N GLU A 41 -17.22 6.97 4.86
CA GLU A 41 -17.83 7.15 3.55
C GLU A 41 -17.10 6.29 2.50
N PRO A 42 -17.85 5.65 1.59
CA PRO A 42 -17.24 4.74 0.61
C PRO A 42 -16.31 5.51 -0.32
N ILE A 43 -15.02 5.19 -0.26
CA ILE A 43 -13.99 5.77 -1.12
C ILE A 43 -13.88 5.01 -2.45
N ARG A 44 -13.47 5.72 -3.47
CA ARG A 44 -13.16 5.19 -4.81
C ARG A 44 -11.65 5.10 -4.97
N VAL A 45 -11.15 3.89 -5.14
CA VAL A 45 -9.71 3.62 -5.26
C VAL A 45 -9.38 3.20 -6.68
N LEU A 46 -8.39 3.83 -7.27
CA LEU A 46 -7.72 3.33 -8.46
C LEU A 46 -6.41 2.66 -8.03
N TYR A 47 -6.16 1.45 -8.47
CA TYR A 47 -4.95 0.72 -8.12
C TYR A 47 -4.10 0.39 -9.34
N THR A 48 -2.80 0.40 -9.19
CA THR A 48 -1.85 -0.13 -10.17
C THR A 48 -0.77 -0.98 -9.50
N PRO A 49 -0.54 -2.21 -9.96
CA PRO A 49 0.61 -3.02 -9.58
C PRO A 49 1.89 -2.67 -10.37
N LEU A 50 1.87 -1.64 -11.22
CA LEU A 50 2.99 -1.24 -12.08
C LEU A 50 3.57 -2.43 -12.88
N CYS A 51 2.72 -3.21 -13.54
CA CYS A 51 3.08 -4.45 -14.24
C CYS A 51 3.75 -5.50 -13.34
N GLY A 52 3.47 -5.48 -12.05
CA GLY A 52 4.04 -6.38 -11.05
C GLY A 52 3.06 -7.43 -10.53
N THR A 53 3.39 -8.03 -9.40
CA THR A 53 2.70 -9.20 -8.82
C THR A 53 1.60 -8.86 -7.82
N GLY A 54 1.44 -7.58 -7.43
CA GLY A 54 0.57 -7.17 -6.33
C GLY A 54 -0.92 -7.29 -6.56
N LEU A 55 -1.39 -7.43 -7.82
CA LEU A 55 -2.80 -7.30 -8.17
C LEU A 55 -3.72 -8.20 -7.37
N GLU A 56 -3.40 -9.48 -7.29
CA GLU A 56 -4.28 -10.46 -6.65
C GLU A 56 -4.43 -10.21 -5.15
N CYS A 57 -3.32 -10.07 -4.43
CA CYS A 57 -3.33 -9.89 -2.98
C CYS A 57 -3.95 -8.55 -2.57
N VAL A 58 -3.51 -7.46 -3.20
CA VAL A 58 -3.99 -6.11 -2.86
C VAL A 58 -5.48 -5.96 -3.15
N SER A 59 -5.94 -6.41 -4.33
CA SER A 59 -7.35 -6.31 -4.69
C SER A 59 -8.25 -7.13 -3.75
N GLN A 60 -7.82 -8.32 -3.36
CA GLN A 60 -8.58 -9.16 -2.43
C GLN A 60 -8.62 -8.54 -1.02
N VAL A 61 -7.51 -8.01 -0.53
CA VAL A 61 -7.47 -7.34 0.79
C VAL A 61 -8.36 -6.11 0.79
N LEU A 62 -8.24 -5.23 -0.22
CA LEU A 62 -9.08 -4.04 -0.34
C LEU A 62 -10.56 -4.38 -0.41
N GLY A 63 -10.94 -5.42 -1.17
CA GLY A 63 -12.32 -5.91 -1.21
C GLY A 63 -12.81 -6.43 0.15
N ARG A 64 -11.96 -7.15 0.89
CA ARG A 64 -12.32 -7.72 2.22
C ARG A 64 -12.46 -6.67 3.31
N ILE A 65 -11.70 -5.56 3.24
CA ILE A 65 -11.86 -4.42 4.17
C ILE A 65 -13.02 -3.50 3.79
N GLY A 66 -13.77 -3.83 2.72
CA GLY A 66 -14.99 -3.14 2.36
C GLY A 66 -14.82 -1.95 1.42
N ILE A 67 -13.74 -1.85 0.65
CA ILE A 67 -13.62 -0.85 -0.42
C ILE A 67 -14.57 -1.21 -1.55
N PRO A 68 -15.68 -0.46 -1.77
CA PRO A 68 -16.72 -0.87 -2.70
C PRO A 68 -16.41 -0.53 -4.16
N TYR A 69 -15.51 0.42 -4.38
CA TYR A 69 -15.16 0.92 -5.71
C TYR A 69 -13.65 0.84 -5.91
N LEU A 70 -13.21 -0.27 -6.47
CA LEU A 70 -11.82 -0.54 -6.84
C LEU A 70 -11.73 -0.73 -8.35
N ASP A 71 -10.98 0.14 -9.02
CA ASP A 71 -10.59 0.00 -10.41
C ASP A 71 -9.09 -0.23 -10.54
N VAL A 72 -8.65 -0.79 -11.66
CA VAL A 72 -7.23 -1.02 -11.95
C VAL A 72 -6.82 -0.20 -13.18
N VAL A 73 -5.58 0.27 -13.18
CA VAL A 73 -5.01 1.02 -14.31
C VAL A 73 -4.82 0.07 -15.49
N PRO A 74 -5.48 0.32 -16.63
CA PRO A 74 -5.34 -0.54 -17.81
C PRO A 74 -3.91 -0.56 -18.34
N GLY A 75 -3.45 -1.76 -18.74
CA GLY A 75 -2.10 -1.96 -19.28
C GLY A 75 -0.99 -2.00 -18.23
N GLN A 76 -1.35 -1.91 -16.94
CA GLN A 76 -0.44 -2.12 -15.81
C GLN A 76 -0.88 -3.28 -14.91
N ASP A 77 -1.98 -3.93 -15.24
CA ASP A 77 -2.67 -4.94 -14.45
C ASP A 77 -2.07 -6.36 -14.59
N GLN A 78 -1.20 -6.57 -15.58
CA GLN A 78 -0.53 -7.86 -15.78
C GLN A 78 0.98 -7.74 -15.57
N PRO A 79 1.62 -8.77 -15.00
CA PRO A 79 3.07 -8.80 -14.91
C PRO A 79 3.73 -8.70 -16.29
N ASP A 80 4.58 -7.69 -16.47
CA ASP A 80 5.31 -7.46 -17.71
C ASP A 80 6.69 -6.87 -17.38
N GLY A 81 7.75 -7.65 -17.61
CA GLY A 81 9.13 -7.25 -17.32
C GLY A 81 9.71 -6.20 -18.27
N ASP A 82 9.00 -5.87 -19.35
CA ASP A 82 9.40 -4.81 -20.28
C ASP A 82 8.86 -3.43 -19.86
N PHE A 83 7.93 -3.38 -18.87
CA PHE A 83 7.33 -2.15 -18.31
C PHE A 83 6.89 -1.13 -19.36
N PRO A 84 6.02 -1.48 -20.30
CA PRO A 84 5.73 -0.67 -21.49
C PRO A 84 5.07 0.67 -21.19
N THR A 85 4.54 0.84 -19.99
CA THR A 85 3.81 2.04 -19.55
C THR A 85 4.62 2.98 -18.67
N CYS A 86 5.78 2.56 -18.17
CA CYS A 86 6.70 3.40 -17.43
C CYS A 86 8.13 2.85 -17.52
N GLU A 87 9.09 3.72 -17.75
CA GLU A 87 10.51 3.34 -17.89
C GLU A 87 11.10 2.84 -16.56
N TYR A 88 10.60 3.37 -15.45
CA TYR A 88 11.07 3.03 -14.10
C TYR A 88 9.88 2.83 -13.16
N PRO A 89 9.54 1.57 -12.79
CA PRO A 89 8.33 1.25 -12.03
C PRO A 89 8.52 1.52 -10.52
N ASN A 90 8.83 2.76 -10.16
CA ASN A 90 8.93 3.22 -8.78
C ASN A 90 7.66 3.98 -8.39
N PRO A 91 6.85 3.50 -7.41
CA PRO A 91 5.60 4.13 -7.04
C PRO A 91 5.76 5.50 -6.35
N GLU A 92 6.96 5.90 -5.96
CA GLU A 92 7.25 7.25 -5.48
C GLU A 92 7.47 8.27 -6.60
N GLU A 93 7.66 7.78 -7.85
CA GLU A 93 7.91 8.65 -9.00
C GLU A 93 6.60 9.00 -9.71
N ARG A 94 6.34 10.30 -9.88
CA ARG A 94 5.15 10.77 -10.61
C ARG A 94 5.04 10.16 -12.02
N ALA A 95 6.18 9.96 -12.68
CA ALA A 95 6.23 9.40 -14.03
C ALA A 95 5.67 7.97 -14.07
N ALA A 96 5.93 7.14 -13.06
CA ALA A 96 5.37 5.79 -12.96
C ALA A 96 3.85 5.80 -12.74
N LEU A 97 3.35 6.79 -12.01
CA LEU A 97 1.92 6.96 -11.72
C LEU A 97 1.15 7.71 -12.82
N GLN A 98 1.83 8.22 -13.86
CA GLN A 98 1.21 9.13 -14.82
C GLN A 98 -0.03 8.52 -15.50
N ALA A 99 0.01 7.26 -15.91
CA ALA A 99 -1.15 6.57 -16.51
C ALA A 99 -2.34 6.51 -15.54
N GLY A 100 -2.09 6.26 -14.26
CA GLY A 100 -3.11 6.30 -13.21
C GLY A 100 -3.67 7.70 -13.00
N ILE A 101 -2.82 8.71 -12.92
CA ILE A 101 -3.21 10.12 -12.76
C ILE A 101 -4.07 10.58 -13.93
N ASP A 102 -3.70 10.24 -15.17
CA ASP A 102 -4.48 10.60 -16.35
C ASP A 102 -5.85 9.93 -16.36
N LYS A 103 -5.94 8.67 -15.92
CA LYS A 103 -7.21 7.99 -15.71
C LYS A 103 -8.04 8.68 -14.62
N CYS A 104 -7.43 9.04 -13.50
CA CYS A 104 -8.10 9.77 -12.43
C CYS A 104 -8.69 11.09 -12.91
N ARG A 105 -7.92 11.88 -13.67
CA ARG A 105 -8.38 13.15 -14.26
C ARG A 105 -9.56 12.95 -15.20
N SER A 106 -9.46 11.98 -16.11
CA SER A 106 -10.54 11.66 -17.06
C SER A 106 -11.85 11.28 -16.37
N TRP A 107 -11.77 10.49 -15.30
CA TRP A 107 -12.96 10.11 -14.53
C TRP A 107 -13.53 11.27 -13.72
N LYS A 108 -12.68 12.17 -13.24
CA LYS A 108 -13.10 13.39 -12.57
C LYS A 108 -13.91 14.31 -13.50
N GLU A 109 -13.47 14.49 -14.75
CA GLU A 109 -14.22 15.22 -15.79
C GLU A 109 -15.59 14.61 -16.06
N MET A 110 -15.73 13.29 -15.87
CA MET A 110 -17.02 12.58 -15.99
C MET A 110 -17.88 12.65 -14.69
N GLY A 111 -17.45 13.39 -13.67
CA GLY A 111 -18.14 13.51 -12.39
C GLY A 111 -18.06 12.26 -11.50
N LYS A 112 -17.03 11.43 -11.69
CA LYS A 112 -16.79 10.20 -10.93
C LYS A 112 -15.33 10.14 -10.47
N PRO A 113 -14.85 11.11 -9.65
CA PRO A 113 -13.46 11.13 -9.23
C PRO A 113 -13.08 9.86 -8.46
N PHE A 114 -11.82 9.48 -8.53
CA PHE A 114 -11.22 8.59 -7.55
C PHE A 114 -10.70 9.45 -6.40
N ASP A 115 -10.91 9.02 -5.17
CA ASP A 115 -10.40 9.69 -3.98
C ASP A 115 -8.91 9.38 -3.79
N LEU A 116 -8.49 8.17 -4.21
CA LEU A 116 -7.17 7.65 -3.97
C LEU A 116 -6.65 6.86 -5.19
N LEU A 117 -5.42 7.15 -5.58
CA LEU A 117 -4.61 6.29 -6.46
C LEU A 117 -3.57 5.58 -5.59
N LEU A 118 -3.63 4.25 -5.58
CA LEU A 118 -2.63 3.38 -4.95
C LEU A 118 -1.75 2.72 -6.01
N ALA A 119 -0.46 2.61 -5.73
CA ALA A 119 0.47 1.87 -6.57
C ALA A 119 1.38 1.00 -5.71
N THR A 120 1.66 -0.21 -6.17
CA THR A 120 2.78 -1.00 -5.64
C THR A 120 3.85 -1.13 -6.71
N ASP A 121 5.11 -1.26 -6.30
CA ASP A 121 6.16 -1.64 -7.22
C ASP A 121 6.04 -3.11 -7.67
N PRO A 122 6.84 -3.59 -8.60
CA PRO A 122 6.63 -4.91 -9.22
C PRO A 122 6.66 -6.11 -8.27
N ASP A 123 7.43 -6.07 -7.19
CA ASP A 123 7.47 -7.12 -6.15
C ASP A 123 6.61 -6.80 -4.92
N ALA A 124 5.92 -5.64 -4.97
CA ALA A 124 4.93 -5.19 -3.99
C ALA A 124 5.48 -5.00 -2.57
N ASP A 125 6.76 -4.61 -2.41
CA ASP A 125 7.36 -4.27 -1.12
C ASP A 125 7.29 -2.76 -0.80
N ARG A 126 6.94 -1.92 -1.79
CA ARG A 126 6.73 -0.48 -1.66
C ARG A 126 5.32 -0.08 -2.08
N VAL A 127 4.83 1.02 -1.51
CA VAL A 127 3.55 1.62 -1.87
C VAL A 127 3.71 3.10 -2.18
N GLY A 128 3.11 3.53 -3.29
CA GLY A 128 2.92 4.93 -3.64
C GLY A 128 1.45 5.32 -3.53
N VAL A 129 1.22 6.55 -3.13
CA VAL A 129 -0.12 7.07 -2.92
C VAL A 129 -0.25 8.43 -3.58
N ALA A 130 -1.35 8.66 -4.29
CA ALA A 130 -1.76 9.99 -4.69
C ALA A 130 -3.22 10.22 -4.32
N CYS A 131 -3.51 11.41 -3.77
CA CYS A 131 -4.84 11.82 -3.36
C CYS A 131 -5.37 12.91 -4.27
N GLU A 132 -6.68 12.97 -4.43
CA GLU A 132 -7.36 14.09 -5.08
C GLU A 132 -7.02 15.39 -4.32
N ASP A 133 -6.58 16.41 -5.08
CA ASP A 133 -6.22 17.74 -4.54
C ASP A 133 -6.66 18.82 -5.53
N GLY A 134 -7.78 19.46 -5.24
CA GLY A 134 -8.37 20.47 -6.12
C GLY A 134 -8.64 19.92 -7.52
N ASP A 135 -7.91 20.40 -8.52
CA ASP A 135 -8.08 19.98 -9.91
C ASP A 135 -7.09 18.87 -10.35
N ASP A 136 -6.21 18.42 -9.47
CA ASP A 136 -5.16 17.42 -9.78
C ASP A 136 -5.09 16.33 -8.71
N TYR A 137 -4.07 15.51 -8.80
CA TYR A 137 -3.69 14.47 -7.84
C TYR A 137 -2.29 14.75 -7.32
N THR A 138 -2.18 14.86 -6.00
CA THR A 138 -0.91 15.11 -5.30
C THR A 138 -0.37 13.82 -4.72
N LEU A 139 0.91 13.54 -5.02
CA LEU A 139 1.61 12.39 -4.45
C LEU A 139 1.92 12.65 -2.98
N VAL A 140 1.65 11.64 -2.17
CA VAL A 140 2.08 11.58 -0.77
C VAL A 140 3.42 10.90 -0.72
N THR A 141 4.44 11.58 -0.23
CA THR A 141 5.79 11.01 -0.12
C THR A 141 5.86 9.91 0.92
N GLY A 142 6.84 9.01 0.82
CA GLY A 142 7.05 7.95 1.82
C GLY A 142 7.25 8.49 3.24
N ASN A 143 7.91 9.66 3.40
CA ASN A 143 8.04 10.32 4.70
C ASN A 143 6.69 10.82 5.25
N GLU A 144 5.88 11.46 4.42
CA GLU A 144 4.53 11.91 4.81
C GLU A 144 3.64 10.71 5.16
N MET A 145 3.67 9.67 4.34
CA MET A 145 2.90 8.45 4.61
C MET A 145 3.33 7.79 5.93
N GLY A 146 4.64 7.72 6.21
CA GLY A 146 5.16 7.18 7.46
C GLY A 146 4.67 7.95 8.68
N ILE A 147 4.60 9.29 8.62
CA ILE A 147 4.06 10.14 9.67
C ILE A 147 2.56 9.90 9.85
N LEU A 148 1.79 9.91 8.75
CA LEU A 148 0.34 9.68 8.78
C LEU A 148 -0.01 8.31 9.36
N LEU A 149 0.71 7.25 8.98
CA LEU A 149 0.52 5.91 9.53
C LEU A 149 0.87 5.85 11.02
N MET A 150 1.96 6.50 11.45
CA MET A 150 2.36 6.54 12.85
C MET A 150 1.32 7.25 13.71
N ASP A 151 0.83 8.41 13.26
CA ASP A 151 -0.21 9.18 13.94
C ASP A 151 -1.53 8.39 14.01
N TYR A 152 -1.98 7.85 12.88
CA TYR A 152 -3.20 7.04 12.80
C TYR A 152 -3.16 5.83 13.75
N LEU A 153 -2.09 5.04 13.70
CA LEU A 153 -1.95 3.84 14.52
C LEU A 153 -1.90 4.18 16.02
N ALA A 154 -1.17 5.23 16.40
CA ALA A 154 -1.11 5.70 17.78
C ALA A 154 -2.47 6.22 18.25
N GLY A 155 -3.14 7.04 17.44
CA GLY A 155 -4.47 7.58 17.75
C GLY A 155 -5.53 6.49 17.95
N ARG A 156 -5.54 5.46 17.05
CA ARG A 156 -6.46 4.31 17.17
C ARG A 156 -6.22 3.49 18.44
N ARG A 157 -4.96 3.30 18.84
CA ARG A 157 -4.61 2.60 20.08
C ARG A 157 -5.05 3.39 21.33
N VAL A 158 -4.82 4.72 21.34
CA VAL A 158 -5.32 5.58 22.41
C VAL A 158 -6.83 5.55 22.51
N ALA A 159 -7.54 5.60 21.38
CA ALA A 159 -9.00 5.52 21.35
C ALA A 159 -9.54 4.21 21.96
N ARG A 160 -8.75 3.13 21.90
CA ARG A 160 -9.06 1.84 22.57
C ARG A 160 -8.62 1.79 24.03
N GLY A 161 -8.05 2.85 24.57
CA GLY A 161 -7.59 2.92 25.96
C GLY A 161 -6.26 2.22 26.21
N GLU A 162 -5.46 1.95 25.17
CA GLU A 162 -4.14 1.34 25.30
C GLU A 162 -3.13 2.33 25.89
N ASP A 163 -2.26 1.85 26.77
CA ASP A 163 -1.10 2.59 27.26
C ASP A 163 0.08 2.46 26.29
N LEU A 164 0.47 3.57 25.65
CA LEU A 164 1.53 3.59 24.67
C LEU A 164 2.94 3.79 25.30
N SER A 165 3.06 4.03 26.59
CA SER A 165 4.35 4.30 27.25
C SER A 165 5.37 3.15 27.11
N ARG A 166 4.92 1.94 26.80
CA ARG A 166 5.75 0.74 26.59
C ARG A 166 5.96 0.39 25.11
N LEU A 167 5.38 1.16 24.19
CA LEU A 167 5.56 0.93 22.76
C LEU A 167 6.83 1.61 22.27
N VAL A 168 7.39 1.00 21.24
CA VAL A 168 8.58 1.53 20.56
C VAL A 168 8.25 1.57 19.05
N ALA A 169 8.34 2.74 18.46
CA ALA A 169 8.40 2.88 17.02
C ALA A 169 9.87 2.91 16.56
N VAL A 170 10.14 2.31 15.41
CA VAL A 170 11.48 2.31 14.83
C VAL A 170 11.42 2.96 13.44
N THR A 171 12.32 3.89 13.20
CA THR A 171 12.49 4.55 11.90
C THR A 171 13.98 4.71 11.59
N THR A 172 14.31 5.27 10.43
CA THR A 172 15.71 5.50 10.04
C THR A 172 16.14 6.94 10.24
N ILE A 173 17.45 7.19 10.24
CA ILE A 173 18.02 8.54 10.36
C ILE A 173 17.65 9.46 9.19
N VAL A 174 17.21 8.92 8.06
CA VAL A 174 16.77 9.68 6.88
C VAL A 174 15.27 9.95 6.85
N SER A 175 14.52 9.41 7.81
CA SER A 175 13.09 9.68 7.95
C SER A 175 12.85 11.05 8.56
N SER A 176 11.65 11.60 8.33
CA SER A 176 11.27 12.92 8.82
C SER A 176 11.46 13.09 10.33
N ALA A 177 11.93 14.29 10.74
CA ALA A 177 12.01 14.65 12.15
C ALA A 177 10.63 14.76 12.82
N MET A 178 9.55 14.98 12.06
CA MET A 178 8.19 15.05 12.58
C MET A 178 7.74 13.76 13.29
N CYS A 179 8.40 12.64 13.04
CA CYS A 179 8.19 11.39 13.78
C CYS A 179 8.48 11.56 15.28
N ASP A 180 9.44 12.45 15.66
CA ASP A 180 9.74 12.73 17.07
C ASP A 180 8.58 13.48 17.75
N ASP A 181 7.94 14.41 17.02
CA ASP A 181 6.80 15.17 17.53
C ASP A 181 5.58 14.26 17.73
N VAL A 182 5.31 13.35 16.80
CA VAL A 182 4.24 12.34 16.93
C VAL A 182 4.52 11.43 18.13
N ALA A 183 5.73 10.92 18.27
CA ALA A 183 6.09 10.07 19.39
C ALA A 183 5.95 10.79 20.73
N ALA A 184 6.39 12.05 20.80
CA ALA A 184 6.25 12.89 21.98
C ALA A 184 4.78 13.18 22.32
N HIS A 185 3.93 13.43 21.30
CA HIS A 185 2.51 13.70 21.48
C HIS A 185 1.77 12.52 22.13
N TYR A 186 2.06 11.30 21.67
CA TYR A 186 1.40 10.09 22.14
C TYR A 186 2.13 9.41 23.32
N GLY A 187 3.36 9.81 23.63
CA GLY A 187 4.12 9.33 24.79
C GLY A 187 4.76 7.95 24.61
N PHE A 188 5.08 7.53 23.36
CA PHE A 188 5.83 6.30 23.09
C PHE A 188 7.29 6.58 22.72
N GLU A 189 8.15 5.56 22.82
CA GLU A 189 9.57 5.67 22.46
C GLU A 189 9.76 5.62 20.94
N LEU A 190 10.58 6.52 20.39
CA LEU A 190 11.04 6.47 19.00
C LEU A 190 12.53 6.10 18.96
N ARG A 191 12.87 5.07 18.21
CA ARG A 191 14.26 4.68 17.94
C ARG A 191 14.62 4.93 16.48
N ARG A 192 15.80 5.51 16.27
CA ARG A 192 16.36 5.73 14.95
C ARG A 192 17.50 4.77 14.67
N THR A 193 17.46 4.12 13.52
CA THR A 193 18.52 3.21 13.04
C THR A 193 19.23 3.81 11.84
N LEU A 194 20.36 3.26 11.48
CA LEU A 194 20.96 3.51 10.18
C LEU A 194 20.12 2.89 9.07
N THR A 195 20.27 3.40 7.87
CA THR A 195 19.74 2.78 6.64
C THR A 195 20.63 1.64 6.21
N GLY A 196 20.07 0.56 5.69
CA GLY A 196 20.89 -0.42 5.09
C GLY A 196 20.55 -1.80 5.03
#